data_943c9e123957ecf95c809496f947b0ab
#
_entry.id   943c9e123957ecf95c809496f947b0ab
#
_cell.length_a   1.000
_cell.length_b   1.000
_cell.length_c   1.000
_cell.angle_alpha   90.00
_cell.angle_beta   90.00
_cell.angle_gamma   90.00
#
_symmetry.space_group_name_H-M   'P 1'
#
loop_
_entity.id
_entity.type
_entity.pdbx_description
1 polymer ?
#
loop_
_entity_poly.entity_id
_entity_poly.type
_entity_poly.pdbx_seq_one_letter_code
_entity_poly.pdbx_strand_id
1 'polypeptide(L)'
;MSSKGTRKKAGELVYQADLVKKEVLEKLQQLGKRIVEDLKRNRWPSVELPLRTTKNIVYDEELRQYVLGPKKSVRTLSNIRHVRPFAQLVWLAKFAKQLLESGKTSTLRDTYYVALGEQIDFEDQSESDDIIMELESLLGHPREDFNIFPEERASIYGDLVIEYTVPGFRGKRIDLSSHPDGYAIGPALTTAEFVRCGAEQVFVIEKGAVFSRFVEEGADKKFKALLIHTAGQSPRNCRKLIRRLREELNLPVYVFTDADPYGVHIASVLIHGSALSAHIKQINVPDAIWAGVYATDITKYKLPTMKFTEMDEKRLSELLVDPRYQNDPWRREVKYFEKLKRKAELEAFSKYGLEFIVKDFLPERLAELQKR
;
A
#
# COMPACT_ATOMS: atom_id res chain seq x y z
N MET A 1 33.61 18.08 4.16
CA MET A 1 33.06 17.78 5.51
C MET A 1 32.16 16.58 5.37
N SER A 2 32.56 15.46 5.95
CA SER A 2 31.95 14.13 5.79
C SER A 2 30.63 14.06 6.57
N SER A 3 29.50 13.90 5.89
CA SER A 3 28.23 13.59 6.51
C SER A 3 28.24 12.12 6.96
N LYS A 4 28.42 11.91 8.23
CA LYS A 4 28.22 10.60 8.88
C LYS A 4 26.71 10.29 8.88
N GLY A 5 26.22 9.63 7.83
CA GLY A 5 24.94 8.95 7.87
C GLY A 5 24.98 7.87 8.95
N THR A 6 24.13 8.00 9.94
CA THR A 6 23.96 7.05 11.04
C THR A 6 23.48 5.70 10.46
N ARG A 7 24.42 4.75 10.27
CA ARG A 7 24.08 3.34 10.01
C ARG A 7 23.35 2.79 11.23
N LYS A 8 22.02 2.66 11.18
CA LYS A 8 21.33 1.77 12.12
C LYS A 8 21.87 0.35 11.90
N LYS A 9 22.29 -0.31 12.98
CA LYS A 9 22.86 -1.66 12.94
C LYS A 9 21.74 -2.65 12.56
N ALA A 10 22.05 -3.61 11.69
CA ALA A 10 21.14 -4.68 11.24
C ALA A 10 20.38 -5.37 12.39
N GLY A 11 20.90 -5.44 13.59
CA GLY A 11 20.24 -5.99 14.77
C GLY A 11 19.03 -5.21 15.31
N GLU A 12 18.89 -3.90 15.01
CA GLU A 12 17.73 -3.12 15.46
C GLU A 12 16.48 -3.33 14.62
N LEU A 13 16.63 -3.70 13.32
CA LEU A 13 15.50 -3.95 12.42
C LEU A 13 14.84 -5.31 12.66
N VAL A 14 15.60 -6.36 12.97
CA VAL A 14 15.07 -7.66 13.43
C VAL A 14 14.26 -7.46 14.69
N TYR A 15 14.72 -6.62 15.59
CA TYR A 15 14.05 -6.29 16.84
C TYR A 15 12.70 -5.59 16.63
N GLN A 16 12.54 -4.73 15.61
CA GLN A 16 11.25 -4.07 15.32
C GLN A 16 10.21 -5.05 14.76
N ALA A 17 10.57 -5.91 13.82
CA ALA A 17 9.66 -6.92 13.27
C ALA A 17 9.21 -7.93 14.35
N ASP A 18 10.14 -8.39 15.19
CA ASP A 18 9.84 -9.30 16.30
C ASP A 18 8.98 -8.61 17.38
N LEU A 19 9.17 -7.30 17.62
CA LEU A 19 8.34 -6.52 18.54
C LEU A 19 6.89 -6.40 18.04
N VAL A 20 6.69 -6.04 16.77
CA VAL A 20 5.36 -5.95 16.17
C VAL A 20 4.65 -7.30 16.24
N LYS A 21 5.34 -8.38 15.88
CA LYS A 21 4.81 -9.74 15.99
C LYS A 21 4.38 -10.07 17.43
N LYS A 22 5.23 -9.74 18.41
CA LYS A 22 4.95 -9.97 19.83
C LYS A 22 3.72 -9.16 20.29
N GLU A 23 3.65 -7.89 19.94
CA GLU A 23 2.53 -7.01 20.26
C GLU A 23 1.20 -7.56 19.70
N VAL A 24 1.18 -7.98 18.43
CA VAL A 24 -0.01 -8.56 17.80
C VAL A 24 -0.42 -9.85 18.47
N LEU A 25 0.53 -10.74 18.77
CA LEU A 25 0.25 -11.99 19.51
C LEU A 25 -0.34 -11.72 20.90
N GLU A 26 0.19 -10.75 21.64
CA GLU A 26 -0.34 -10.34 22.94
C GLU A 26 -1.78 -9.82 22.84
N LYS A 27 -2.08 -8.96 21.86
CA LYS A 27 -3.44 -8.45 21.61
C LYS A 27 -4.42 -9.56 21.25
N LEU A 28 -4.03 -10.50 20.38
CA LEU A 28 -4.84 -11.68 20.03
C LEU A 28 -5.12 -12.57 21.25
N GLN A 29 -4.10 -12.81 22.07
CA GLN A 29 -4.26 -13.58 23.32
C GLN A 29 -5.16 -12.88 24.34
N GLN A 30 -5.00 -11.56 24.50
CA GLN A 30 -5.86 -10.77 25.38
C GLN A 30 -7.33 -10.79 24.94
N LEU A 31 -7.58 -10.70 23.63
CA LEU A 31 -8.93 -10.83 23.07
C LEU A 31 -9.55 -12.19 23.45
N GLY A 32 -8.83 -13.28 23.22
CA GLY A 32 -9.30 -14.63 23.56
C GLY A 32 -9.53 -14.82 25.06
N LYS A 33 -8.59 -14.36 25.93
CA LYS A 33 -8.73 -14.42 27.38
C LYS A 33 -9.97 -13.67 27.87
N ARG A 34 -10.22 -12.45 27.37
CA ARG A 34 -11.38 -11.64 27.75
C ARG A 34 -12.69 -12.36 27.40
N ILE A 35 -12.79 -12.94 26.21
CA ILE A 35 -13.98 -13.71 25.77
C ILE A 35 -14.22 -14.89 26.72
N VAL A 36 -13.19 -15.67 27.04
CA VAL A 36 -13.29 -16.82 27.95
C VAL A 36 -13.66 -16.38 29.37
N GLU A 37 -13.12 -15.28 29.88
CA GLU A 37 -13.46 -14.74 31.21
C GLU A 37 -14.90 -14.27 31.29
N ASP A 38 -15.42 -13.62 30.24
CA ASP A 38 -16.82 -13.22 30.21
C ASP A 38 -17.75 -14.45 30.25
N LEU A 39 -17.46 -15.48 29.47
CA LEU A 39 -18.22 -16.74 29.50
C LEU A 39 -18.17 -17.41 30.87
N LYS A 40 -16.99 -17.50 31.51
CA LYS A 40 -16.84 -18.07 32.86
C LYS A 40 -17.63 -17.31 33.94
N ARG A 41 -17.86 -15.99 33.69
CA ARG A 41 -18.65 -15.13 34.61
C ARG A 41 -20.11 -15.05 34.21
N ASN A 42 -20.59 -15.94 33.33
CA ASN A 42 -21.96 -15.94 32.78
C ASN A 42 -22.34 -14.57 32.14
N ARG A 43 -21.38 -13.88 31.51
CA ARG A 43 -21.60 -12.66 30.77
C ARG A 43 -21.52 -12.93 29.28
N TRP A 44 -22.34 -12.22 28.51
CA TRP A 44 -22.25 -12.27 27.06
C TRP A 44 -20.98 -11.56 26.58
N PRO A 45 -20.03 -12.27 25.91
CA PRO A 45 -18.86 -11.62 25.34
C PRO A 45 -19.24 -10.53 24.34
N SER A 46 -18.44 -9.49 24.34
CA SER A 46 -18.61 -8.37 23.40
C SER A 46 -17.27 -7.80 22.96
N VAL A 47 -17.25 -7.21 21.75
CA VAL A 47 -16.11 -6.45 21.22
C VAL A 47 -16.59 -5.08 20.74
N GLU A 48 -15.79 -4.04 21.00
CA GLU A 48 -15.99 -2.72 20.44
C GLU A 48 -15.19 -2.59 19.15
N LEU A 49 -15.88 -2.26 18.06
CA LEU A 49 -15.29 -2.07 16.74
C LEU A 49 -15.44 -0.61 16.29
N PRO A 50 -14.38 0.05 15.84
CA PRO A 50 -14.52 1.35 15.19
C PRO A 50 -15.48 1.26 13.99
N LEU A 51 -16.41 2.20 13.89
CA LEU A 51 -17.34 2.25 12.76
C LEU A 51 -16.60 2.69 11.49
N ARG A 52 -16.70 1.87 10.43
CA ARG A 52 -16.11 2.14 9.13
C ARG A 52 -17.10 2.71 8.10
N THR A 53 -18.09 3.44 8.57
CA THR A 53 -19.05 4.13 7.71
C THR A 53 -18.50 5.48 7.22
N THR A 54 -18.95 5.94 6.05
CA THR A 54 -18.56 7.24 5.49
C THR A 54 -18.76 8.41 6.45
N LYS A 55 -19.77 8.33 7.33
CA LYS A 55 -20.06 9.35 8.38
C LYS A 55 -19.05 9.33 9.53
N ASN A 56 -18.19 8.34 9.63
CA ASN A 56 -17.14 8.22 10.65
C ASN A 56 -15.73 8.18 10.05
N ILE A 57 -15.60 8.42 8.76
CA ILE A 57 -14.31 8.56 8.07
C ILE A 57 -14.13 10.04 7.81
N VAL A 58 -13.04 10.61 8.33
CA VAL A 58 -12.71 12.03 8.20
C VAL A 58 -11.32 12.18 7.58
N TYR A 59 -11.13 13.26 6.81
CA TYR A 59 -9.81 13.60 6.31
C TYR A 59 -9.09 14.41 7.38
N ASP A 60 -7.90 13.96 7.77
CA ASP A 60 -7.01 14.63 8.73
C ASP A 60 -6.00 15.48 7.93
N GLU A 61 -6.08 16.80 8.08
CA GLU A 61 -5.24 17.76 7.37
C GLU A 61 -3.76 17.68 7.79
N GLU A 62 -3.49 17.39 9.07
CA GLU A 62 -2.12 17.29 9.57
C GLU A 62 -1.44 16.01 9.08
N LEU A 63 -2.16 14.89 9.15
CA LEU A 63 -1.69 13.60 8.67
C LEU A 63 -1.80 13.45 7.14
N ARG A 64 -2.54 14.34 6.49
CA ARG A 64 -2.86 14.32 5.06
C ARG A 64 -3.40 12.97 4.58
N GLN A 65 -4.30 12.36 5.40
CA GLN A 65 -4.89 11.05 5.10
C GLN A 65 -6.30 10.91 5.71
N TYR A 66 -7.05 9.94 5.23
CA TYR A 66 -8.28 9.54 5.89
C TYR A 66 -8.00 8.77 7.17
N VAL A 67 -8.76 9.10 8.23
CA VAL A 67 -8.72 8.42 9.54
C VAL A 67 -10.12 8.06 10.00
N LEU A 68 -10.24 7.09 10.90
CA LEU A 68 -11.50 6.79 11.53
C LEU A 68 -11.81 7.82 12.63
N GLY A 69 -13.05 8.29 12.64
CA GLY A 69 -13.59 9.10 13.71
C GLY A 69 -13.85 8.27 14.98
N PRO A 70 -14.38 8.92 16.05
CA PRO A 70 -14.49 8.31 17.38
C PRO A 70 -15.68 7.33 17.54
N LYS A 71 -16.57 7.22 16.56
CA LYS A 71 -17.76 6.37 16.67
C LYS A 71 -17.39 4.90 16.63
N LYS A 72 -17.95 4.12 17.56
CA LYS A 72 -17.77 2.67 17.66
C LYS A 72 -19.12 1.96 17.61
N SER A 73 -19.10 0.69 17.27
CA SER A 73 -20.22 -0.24 17.41
C SER A 73 -19.81 -1.35 18.38
N VAL A 74 -20.79 -1.91 19.07
CA VAL A 74 -20.59 -3.05 19.95
C VAL A 74 -21.16 -4.29 19.28
N ARG A 75 -20.32 -5.31 19.08
CA ARG A 75 -20.74 -6.64 18.65
C ARG A 75 -20.78 -7.56 19.87
N THR A 76 -21.92 -8.18 20.16
CA THR A 76 -22.12 -8.98 21.35
C THR A 76 -22.89 -10.27 21.04
N LEU A 77 -22.60 -11.36 21.75
CA LEU A 77 -23.35 -12.60 21.64
C LEU A 77 -24.77 -12.57 22.25
N SER A 78 -25.12 -11.48 22.95
CA SER A 78 -26.52 -11.29 23.41
C SER A 78 -27.48 -10.90 22.27
N ASN A 79 -26.96 -10.55 21.09
CA ASN A 79 -27.75 -10.23 19.90
C ASN A 79 -27.59 -11.33 18.85
N ILE A 80 -28.67 -12.03 18.51
CA ILE A 80 -28.66 -13.13 17.54
C ILE A 80 -28.04 -12.75 16.18
N ARG A 81 -28.22 -11.50 15.71
CA ARG A 81 -27.66 -11.02 14.46
C ARG A 81 -26.12 -10.89 14.51
N HIS A 82 -25.54 -10.82 15.69
CA HIS A 82 -24.11 -10.69 15.88
C HIS A 82 -23.40 -12.03 16.06
N VAL A 83 -24.13 -13.13 16.31
CA VAL A 83 -23.55 -14.44 16.64
C VAL A 83 -22.61 -14.93 15.53
N ARG A 84 -23.10 -14.97 14.28
CA ARG A 84 -22.33 -15.40 13.13
C ARG A 84 -21.08 -14.52 12.92
N PRO A 85 -21.17 -13.18 12.73
CA PRO A 85 -19.97 -12.35 12.52
C PRO A 85 -19.06 -12.29 13.76
N PHE A 86 -19.55 -12.55 14.97
CA PHE A 86 -18.72 -12.69 16.15
C PHE A 86 -17.88 -13.99 16.09
N ALA A 87 -18.51 -15.11 15.72
CA ALA A 87 -17.83 -16.40 15.55
C ALA A 87 -16.75 -16.32 14.44
N GLN A 88 -17.08 -15.70 13.31
CA GLN A 88 -16.15 -15.44 12.22
C GLN A 88 -14.93 -14.62 12.69
N LEU A 89 -15.13 -13.55 13.46
CA LEU A 89 -14.05 -12.71 14.00
C LEU A 89 -13.16 -13.48 14.99
N VAL A 90 -13.75 -14.29 15.88
CA VAL A 90 -12.99 -15.11 16.84
C VAL A 90 -12.19 -16.19 16.14
N TRP A 91 -12.78 -16.84 15.13
CA TRP A 91 -12.08 -17.80 14.29
C TRP A 91 -10.89 -17.17 13.59
N LEU A 92 -11.10 -16.00 12.96
CA LEU A 92 -10.03 -15.27 12.27
C LEU A 92 -8.89 -14.86 13.22
N ALA A 93 -9.23 -14.43 14.45
CA ALA A 93 -8.21 -14.12 15.47
C ALA A 93 -7.40 -15.35 15.87
N LYS A 94 -8.05 -16.53 16.00
CA LYS A 94 -7.37 -17.84 16.19
C LYS A 94 -6.45 -18.15 15.01
N PHE A 95 -6.94 -18.03 13.78
CA PHE A 95 -6.20 -18.32 12.56
C PHE A 95 -4.97 -17.40 12.40
N ALA A 96 -5.15 -16.09 12.60
CA ALA A 96 -4.06 -15.10 12.58
C ALA A 96 -2.97 -15.46 13.63
N LYS A 97 -3.36 -15.86 14.84
CA LYS A 97 -2.43 -16.34 15.87
C LYS A 97 -1.65 -17.57 15.39
N GLN A 98 -2.31 -18.56 14.79
CA GLN A 98 -1.67 -19.76 14.25
C GLN A 98 -0.65 -19.42 13.14
N LEU A 99 -0.99 -18.52 12.24
CA LEU A 99 -0.07 -18.03 11.20
C LEU A 99 1.21 -17.41 11.81
N LEU A 100 1.05 -16.55 12.80
CA LEU A 100 2.17 -15.90 13.47
C LEU A 100 3.05 -16.92 14.24
N GLU A 101 2.45 -17.86 14.96
CA GLU A 101 3.19 -18.87 15.73
C GLU A 101 3.94 -19.86 14.83
N SER A 102 3.33 -20.25 13.70
CA SER A 102 3.96 -21.17 12.73
C SER A 102 4.91 -20.48 11.75
N GLY A 103 4.91 -19.13 11.68
CA GLY A 103 5.68 -18.37 10.70
C GLY A 103 5.19 -18.56 9.26
N LYS A 104 3.95 -19.03 9.08
CA LYS A 104 3.30 -19.18 7.77
C LYS A 104 2.56 -17.92 7.38
N THR A 105 2.32 -17.76 6.09
CA THR A 105 1.50 -16.69 5.53
C THR A 105 0.25 -17.25 4.87
N SER A 106 -0.78 -16.43 4.72
CA SER A 106 -2.00 -16.74 3.98
C SER A 106 -2.34 -15.60 3.04
N THR A 107 -3.01 -15.89 1.94
CA THR A 107 -3.66 -14.85 1.13
C THR A 107 -5.07 -14.58 1.64
N LEU A 108 -5.69 -13.49 1.20
CA LEU A 108 -7.10 -13.22 1.47
C LEU A 108 -7.98 -14.39 1.01
N ARG A 109 -7.68 -14.89 -0.20
CA ARG A 109 -8.40 -16.01 -0.80
C ARG A 109 -8.19 -17.31 -0.04
N ASP A 110 -6.95 -17.65 0.35
CA ASP A 110 -6.66 -18.84 1.15
C ASP A 110 -7.37 -18.76 2.50
N THR A 111 -7.38 -17.58 3.14
CA THR A 111 -8.09 -17.39 4.42
C THR A 111 -9.57 -17.75 4.30
N TYR A 112 -10.24 -17.33 3.22
CA TYR A 112 -11.63 -17.71 2.94
C TYR A 112 -11.79 -19.23 2.77
N TYR A 113 -10.94 -19.88 1.96
CA TYR A 113 -11.03 -21.33 1.74
C TYR A 113 -10.71 -22.18 2.98
N VAL A 114 -9.75 -21.74 3.80
CA VAL A 114 -9.47 -22.40 5.09
C VAL A 114 -10.67 -22.30 6.02
N ALA A 115 -11.33 -21.13 6.06
CA ALA A 115 -12.56 -20.94 6.83
C ALA A 115 -13.67 -21.91 6.41
N LEU A 116 -13.90 -22.03 5.10
CA LEU A 116 -14.88 -22.99 4.57
C LEU A 116 -14.53 -24.44 4.96
N GLY A 117 -13.25 -24.81 4.91
CA GLY A 117 -12.77 -26.12 5.33
C GLY A 117 -12.98 -26.42 6.83
N GLU A 118 -12.93 -25.37 7.68
CA GLU A 118 -13.24 -25.46 9.12
C GLU A 118 -14.74 -25.22 9.43
N GLN A 119 -15.60 -25.21 8.41
CA GLN A 119 -17.06 -25.02 8.52
C GLN A 119 -17.46 -23.66 9.11
N ILE A 120 -16.63 -22.65 8.90
CA ILE A 120 -16.99 -21.27 9.22
C ILE A 120 -17.80 -20.71 8.04
N ASP A 121 -19.04 -20.32 8.34
CA ASP A 121 -19.99 -19.87 7.35
C ASP A 121 -19.69 -18.44 6.90
N PHE A 122 -19.15 -18.28 5.69
CA PHE A 122 -19.04 -17.01 4.94
C PHE A 122 -19.90 -17.11 3.69
N GLU A 123 -20.68 -16.10 3.39
CA GLU A 123 -21.49 -16.03 2.16
C GLU A 123 -20.61 -16.02 0.91
N ASP A 124 -19.56 -15.21 0.96
CA ASP A 124 -18.57 -15.07 -0.10
C ASP A 124 -17.22 -14.57 0.44
N GLN A 125 -16.26 -14.40 -0.46
CA GLN A 125 -14.94 -13.88 -0.10
C GLN A 125 -15.02 -12.43 0.43
N SER A 126 -15.97 -11.61 -0.03
CA SER A 126 -16.04 -10.22 0.38
C SER A 126 -16.45 -10.09 1.85
N GLU A 127 -17.30 -10.97 2.36
CA GLU A 127 -17.63 -11.05 3.78
C GLU A 127 -16.40 -11.44 4.62
N SER A 128 -15.59 -12.40 4.14
CA SER A 128 -14.32 -12.76 4.78
C SER A 128 -13.37 -11.56 4.82
N ASP A 129 -13.25 -10.83 3.73
CA ASP A 129 -12.40 -9.63 3.65
C ASP A 129 -12.87 -8.54 4.62
N ASP A 130 -14.17 -8.37 4.80
CA ASP A 130 -14.73 -7.43 5.79
C ASP A 130 -14.39 -7.81 7.23
N ILE A 131 -14.45 -9.09 7.58
CA ILE A 131 -14.04 -9.57 8.91
C ILE A 131 -12.53 -9.39 9.14
N ILE A 132 -11.70 -9.58 8.09
CA ILE A 132 -10.27 -9.27 8.17
C ILE A 132 -10.06 -7.78 8.48
N MET A 133 -10.77 -6.88 7.80
CA MET A 133 -10.69 -5.45 8.06
C MET A 133 -11.22 -5.06 9.46
N GLU A 134 -12.19 -5.79 10.00
CA GLU A 134 -12.64 -5.61 11.39
C GLU A 134 -11.55 -6.02 12.39
N LEU A 135 -10.85 -7.14 12.15
CA LEU A 135 -9.74 -7.56 12.99
C LEU A 135 -8.57 -6.55 12.94
N GLU A 136 -8.25 -6.02 11.76
CA GLU A 136 -7.29 -4.92 11.61
C GLU A 136 -7.66 -3.72 12.49
N SER A 137 -8.92 -3.31 12.42
CA SER A 137 -9.44 -2.16 13.18
C SER A 137 -9.42 -2.42 14.70
N LEU A 138 -9.71 -3.67 15.11
CA LEU A 138 -9.72 -4.09 16.51
C LEU A 138 -8.32 -4.15 17.11
N LEU A 139 -7.35 -4.65 16.35
CA LEU A 139 -5.95 -4.78 16.77
C LEU A 139 -5.18 -3.45 16.62
N GLY A 140 -5.62 -2.56 15.73
CA GLY A 140 -4.88 -1.37 15.33
C GLY A 140 -3.63 -1.69 14.49
N HIS A 141 -3.62 -2.85 13.83
CA HIS A 141 -2.53 -3.33 12.98
C HIS A 141 -3.04 -3.73 11.60
N PRO A 142 -2.27 -3.48 10.53
CA PRO A 142 -2.60 -3.98 9.20
C PRO A 142 -2.51 -5.53 9.17
N ARG A 143 -3.27 -6.15 8.27
CA ARG A 143 -3.32 -7.63 8.10
C ARG A 143 -1.96 -8.25 7.83
N GLU A 144 -1.07 -7.51 7.24
CA GLU A 144 0.32 -7.92 6.98
C GLU A 144 1.09 -8.18 8.28
N ASP A 145 0.73 -7.53 9.39
CA ASP A 145 1.35 -7.73 10.70
C ASP A 145 0.88 -9.02 11.39
N PHE A 146 -0.20 -9.63 10.90
CA PHE A 146 -0.64 -10.97 11.33
C PHE A 146 -0.64 -12.00 10.20
N ASN A 147 0.28 -11.81 9.23
CA ASN A 147 0.64 -12.75 8.17
C ASN A 147 -0.46 -13.05 7.14
N ILE A 148 -1.41 -12.12 6.92
CA ILE A 148 -2.37 -12.19 5.81
C ILE A 148 -1.98 -11.15 4.76
N PHE A 149 -1.73 -11.59 3.51
CA PHE A 149 -1.20 -10.75 2.44
C PHE A 149 -2.13 -10.73 1.21
N PRO A 150 -2.10 -9.66 0.42
CA PRO A 150 -2.72 -9.68 -0.92
C PRO A 150 -1.90 -10.56 -1.86
N GLU A 151 -2.50 -10.92 -3.01
CA GLU A 151 -1.76 -11.53 -4.11
C GLU A 151 -0.65 -10.61 -4.62
N GLU A 152 0.47 -11.21 -5.02
CA GLU A 152 1.65 -10.49 -5.51
C GLU A 152 1.40 -10.00 -6.93
N ARG A 153 1.53 -8.69 -7.14
CA ARG A 153 1.36 -8.07 -8.47
C ARG A 153 2.42 -7.02 -8.76
N ALA A 154 3.14 -6.58 -7.74
CA ALA A 154 4.13 -5.52 -7.81
C ALA A 154 5.55 -6.10 -7.90
N SER A 155 6.46 -5.37 -8.52
CA SER A 155 7.88 -5.75 -8.63
C SER A 155 8.80 -4.59 -8.26
N ILE A 156 10.03 -4.92 -7.82
CA ILE A 156 11.09 -3.96 -7.52
C ILE A 156 12.39 -4.34 -8.23
N TYR A 157 13.13 -3.34 -8.70
CA TYR A 157 14.44 -3.47 -9.33
C TYR A 157 15.36 -2.31 -8.91
N GLY A 158 16.67 -2.58 -8.78
CA GLY A 158 17.68 -1.55 -8.58
C GLY A 158 18.71 -1.89 -7.52
N ASP A 159 19.64 -0.96 -7.24
CA ASP A 159 20.78 -1.17 -6.34
C ASP A 159 20.37 -1.19 -4.86
N LEU A 160 19.78 -2.30 -4.45
CA LEU A 160 19.40 -2.60 -3.07
C LEU A 160 19.69 -4.07 -2.76
N VAL A 161 20.52 -4.33 -1.77
CA VAL A 161 20.77 -5.66 -1.23
C VAL A 161 19.90 -5.86 -0.01
N ILE A 162 19.08 -6.90 -0.01
CA ILE A 162 18.24 -7.32 1.09
C ILE A 162 18.74 -8.61 1.73
N GLU A 163 18.35 -8.86 2.99
CA GLU A 163 18.56 -10.12 3.67
C GLU A 163 17.19 -10.66 4.16
N TYR A 164 16.85 -11.89 3.77
CA TYR A 164 15.58 -12.48 4.17
C TYR A 164 15.54 -12.83 5.65
N THR A 165 14.41 -12.55 6.29
CA THR A 165 14.11 -12.87 7.69
C THR A 165 13.16 -14.05 7.86
N VAL A 166 12.51 -14.48 6.76
CA VAL A 166 11.51 -15.56 6.77
C VAL A 166 12.14 -16.94 7.00
N PRO A 167 11.41 -17.88 7.64
CA PRO A 167 11.90 -19.24 7.86
C PRO A 167 12.36 -19.93 6.56
N GLY A 168 13.46 -20.67 6.65
CA GLY A 168 14.07 -21.37 5.51
C GLY A 168 14.93 -20.52 4.58
N PHE A 169 14.83 -19.19 4.67
CA PHE A 169 15.63 -18.24 3.86
C PHE A 169 16.41 -17.23 4.72
N ARG A 170 16.28 -17.29 6.03
CA ARG A 170 16.93 -16.36 6.96
C ARG A 170 18.42 -16.25 6.71
N GLY A 171 18.95 -15.03 6.60
CA GLY A 171 20.34 -14.72 6.32
C GLY A 171 20.73 -14.81 4.84
N LYS A 172 19.84 -15.27 3.95
CA LYS A 172 20.12 -15.27 2.51
C LYS A 172 19.99 -13.85 1.96
N ARG A 173 21.04 -13.36 1.32
CA ARG A 173 21.10 -12.03 0.69
C ARG A 173 20.79 -12.11 -0.79
N ILE A 174 20.10 -11.11 -1.28
CA ILE A 174 19.80 -10.95 -2.71
C ILE A 174 20.04 -9.49 -3.08
N ASP A 175 20.70 -9.29 -4.21
CA ASP A 175 20.81 -7.99 -4.89
C ASP A 175 19.63 -7.83 -5.85
N LEU A 176 18.81 -6.82 -5.64
CA LEU A 176 17.59 -6.61 -6.43
C LEU A 176 17.86 -6.11 -7.85
N SER A 177 19.11 -5.78 -8.20
CA SER A 177 19.53 -5.49 -9.57
C SER A 177 19.92 -6.73 -10.38
N SER A 178 19.93 -7.92 -9.77
CA SER A 178 20.41 -9.15 -10.41
C SER A 178 19.38 -9.85 -11.32
N HIS A 179 18.11 -9.41 -11.32
CA HIS A 179 17.08 -9.98 -12.18
C HIS A 179 16.42 -8.88 -13.04
N PRO A 180 16.54 -8.93 -14.38
CA PRO A 180 16.11 -7.83 -15.27
C PRO A 180 14.60 -7.55 -15.25
N ASP A 181 13.78 -8.56 -14.95
CA ASP A 181 12.31 -8.38 -14.82
C ASP A 181 11.88 -7.87 -13.44
N GLY A 182 12.87 -7.64 -12.53
CA GLY A 182 12.63 -7.27 -11.14
C GLY A 182 12.23 -8.45 -10.25
N TYR A 183 12.17 -8.19 -8.96
CA TYR A 183 11.73 -9.14 -7.95
C TYR A 183 10.30 -8.84 -7.50
N ALA A 184 9.45 -9.88 -7.45
CA ALA A 184 8.09 -9.76 -6.94
C ALA A 184 8.08 -9.28 -5.49
N ILE A 185 7.22 -8.28 -5.19
CA ILE A 185 7.06 -7.74 -3.84
C ILE A 185 6.04 -8.60 -3.08
N GLY A 186 6.52 -9.72 -2.56
CA GLY A 186 5.75 -10.60 -1.69
C GLY A 186 6.05 -10.41 -0.20
N PRO A 187 5.47 -11.27 0.66
CA PRO A 187 5.67 -11.21 2.11
C PRO A 187 7.13 -11.23 2.52
N ALA A 188 7.93 -12.12 1.91
CA ALA A 188 9.34 -12.29 2.25
C ALA A 188 10.18 -11.04 1.97
N LEU A 189 9.92 -10.36 0.84
CA LEU A 189 10.63 -9.14 0.47
C LEU A 189 10.15 -7.95 1.30
N THR A 190 8.85 -7.87 1.57
CA THR A 190 8.25 -6.79 2.37
C THR A 190 8.82 -6.75 3.80
N THR A 191 9.21 -7.91 4.36
CA THR A 191 9.75 -8.04 5.71
C THR A 191 11.28 -8.18 5.76
N ALA A 192 11.97 -8.26 4.62
CA ALA A 192 13.42 -8.38 4.54
C ALA A 192 14.15 -7.18 5.15
N GLU A 193 15.37 -7.38 5.60
CA GLU A 193 16.26 -6.31 6.06
C GLU A 193 16.99 -5.66 4.89
N PHE A 194 17.18 -4.34 4.96
CA PHE A 194 17.97 -3.60 3.98
C PHE A 194 19.45 -3.60 4.42
N VAL A 195 20.29 -4.31 3.67
CA VAL A 195 21.73 -4.48 4.00
C VAL A 195 22.60 -3.40 3.39
N ARG A 196 22.36 -3.09 2.11
CA ARG A 196 23.07 -2.06 1.36
C ARG A 196 22.11 -1.43 0.35
N CYS A 197 22.16 -0.12 0.25
CA CYS A 197 21.44 0.63 -0.77
C CYS A 197 22.38 1.64 -1.44
N GLY A 198 22.51 1.56 -2.76
CA GLY A 198 23.22 2.55 -3.57
C GLY A 198 22.29 3.54 -4.26
N ALA A 199 20.97 3.34 -4.15
CA ALA A 199 20.00 4.26 -4.69
C ALA A 199 19.81 5.50 -3.79
N GLU A 200 19.46 6.61 -4.43
CA GLU A 200 19.22 7.91 -3.78
C GLU A 200 17.73 8.31 -3.83
N GLN A 201 16.88 7.57 -4.56
CA GLN A 201 15.46 7.85 -4.72
C GLN A 201 14.68 6.59 -5.16
N VAL A 202 13.34 6.69 -5.14
CA VAL A 202 12.43 5.62 -5.57
C VAL A 202 11.50 6.16 -6.65
N PHE A 203 11.39 5.45 -7.76
CA PHE A 203 10.40 5.69 -8.81
C PHE A 203 9.32 4.61 -8.74
N VAL A 204 8.10 5.01 -8.46
CA VAL A 204 6.92 4.15 -8.43
C VAL A 204 6.17 4.34 -9.74
N ILE A 205 6.02 3.27 -10.50
CA ILE A 205 5.53 3.27 -11.87
C ILE A 205 4.28 2.40 -11.96
N GLU A 206 3.18 2.96 -12.43
CA GLU A 206 1.91 2.25 -12.53
C GLU A 206 1.96 1.09 -13.52
N LYS A 207 2.58 1.30 -14.69
CA LYS A 207 2.56 0.42 -15.85
C LYS A 207 3.80 -0.46 -15.96
N GLY A 208 3.59 -1.78 -16.19
CA GLY A 208 4.67 -2.74 -16.36
C GLY A 208 5.53 -2.47 -17.60
N ALA A 209 4.92 -2.08 -18.72
CA ALA A 209 5.67 -1.76 -19.95
C ALA A 209 6.65 -0.59 -19.73
N VAL A 210 6.24 0.43 -18.98
CA VAL A 210 7.10 1.58 -18.65
C VAL A 210 8.18 1.19 -17.65
N PHE A 211 7.86 0.34 -16.67
CA PHE A 211 8.86 -0.21 -15.75
C PHE A 211 9.95 -0.97 -16.51
N SER A 212 9.57 -1.90 -17.40
CA SER A 212 10.54 -2.62 -18.23
C SER A 212 11.39 -1.65 -19.08
N ARG A 213 10.77 -0.60 -19.63
CA ARG A 213 11.48 0.43 -20.37
C ARG A 213 12.50 1.17 -19.49
N PHE A 214 12.15 1.49 -18.26
CA PHE A 214 13.08 2.14 -17.32
C PHE A 214 14.27 1.25 -16.99
N VAL A 215 14.05 -0.05 -16.83
CA VAL A 215 15.15 -1.03 -16.64
C VAL A 215 16.02 -1.11 -17.87
N GLU A 216 15.46 -1.29 -19.05
CA GLU A 216 16.21 -1.39 -20.33
C GLU A 216 17.05 -0.15 -20.63
N GLU A 217 16.54 1.04 -20.33
CA GLU A 217 17.24 2.31 -20.55
C GLU A 217 18.20 2.68 -19.40
N GLY A 218 18.35 1.80 -18.40
CA GLY A 218 19.26 2.01 -17.27
C GLY A 218 18.89 3.18 -16.37
N ALA A 219 17.60 3.48 -16.22
CA ALA A 219 17.11 4.58 -15.37
C ALA A 219 17.53 4.40 -13.91
N ASP A 220 17.64 3.17 -13.42
CA ASP A 220 18.15 2.83 -12.09
C ASP A 220 19.55 3.40 -11.84
N LYS A 221 20.47 3.23 -12.81
CA LYS A 221 21.84 3.73 -12.74
C LYS A 221 21.93 5.22 -13.02
N LYS A 222 21.24 5.68 -14.08
CA LYS A 222 21.27 7.08 -14.52
C LYS A 222 20.76 8.03 -13.45
N PHE A 223 19.73 7.63 -12.72
CA PHE A 223 19.08 8.44 -11.68
C PHE A 223 19.36 7.92 -10.26
N LYS A 224 20.17 6.87 -10.10
CA LYS A 224 20.37 6.17 -8.82
C LYS A 224 19.04 5.87 -8.14
N ALA A 225 18.13 5.23 -8.84
CA ALA A 225 16.76 5.02 -8.40
C ALA A 225 16.46 3.53 -8.19
N LEU A 226 15.66 3.24 -7.17
CA LEU A 226 14.90 1.99 -7.11
C LEU A 226 13.65 2.14 -7.98
N LEU A 227 13.41 1.19 -8.84
CA LEU A 227 12.24 1.16 -9.71
C LEU A 227 11.21 0.20 -9.12
N ILE A 228 9.98 0.65 -8.94
CA ILE A 228 8.88 -0.17 -8.41
C ILE A 228 7.71 -0.11 -9.37
N HIS A 229 7.25 -1.28 -9.82
CA HIS A 229 6.06 -1.46 -10.62
C HIS A 229 4.88 -1.85 -9.74
N THR A 230 3.72 -1.20 -9.88
CA THR A 230 2.55 -1.44 -9.01
C THR A 230 1.43 -2.24 -9.67
N ALA A 231 1.45 -2.44 -10.99
CA ALA A 231 0.39 -3.08 -11.77
C ALA A 231 -0.99 -2.43 -11.55
N GLY A 232 -1.08 -1.12 -11.74
CA GLY A 232 -2.25 -0.31 -11.43
C GLY A 232 -2.29 0.12 -9.97
N GLN A 233 -3.42 -0.07 -9.29
CA GLN A 233 -3.56 0.29 -7.87
C GLN A 233 -2.54 -0.45 -7.01
N SER A 234 -1.64 0.30 -6.36
CA SER A 234 -0.55 -0.25 -5.55
C SER A 234 -1.06 -1.19 -4.44
N PRO A 235 -0.66 -2.48 -4.44
CA PRO A 235 -1.00 -3.40 -3.36
C PRO A 235 -0.47 -2.93 -2.00
N ARG A 236 -1.09 -3.36 -0.91
CA ARG A 236 -0.74 -2.89 0.44
C ARG A 236 0.68 -3.29 0.87
N ASN A 237 1.13 -4.50 0.54
CA ASN A 237 2.50 -4.95 0.76
C ASN A 237 3.51 -4.07 0.00
N CYS A 238 3.21 -3.68 -1.24
CA CYS A 238 4.02 -2.75 -2.01
C CYS A 238 4.06 -1.36 -1.34
N ARG A 239 2.92 -0.81 -0.92
CA ARG A 239 2.89 0.47 -0.19
C ARG A 239 3.67 0.41 1.13
N LYS A 240 3.56 -0.69 1.88
CA LYS A 240 4.35 -0.92 3.10
C LYS A 240 5.86 -0.92 2.79
N LEU A 241 6.29 -1.58 1.72
CA LEU A 241 7.69 -1.57 1.30
C LEU A 241 8.16 -0.16 0.91
N ILE A 242 7.39 0.57 0.10
CA ILE A 242 7.70 1.95 -0.31
C ILE A 242 7.85 2.85 0.92
N ARG A 243 6.94 2.72 1.89
CA ARG A 243 7.02 3.46 3.16
C ARG A 243 8.30 3.12 3.93
N ARG A 244 8.68 1.85 4.04
CA ARG A 244 9.93 1.43 4.66
C ARG A 244 11.15 2.04 3.97
N LEU A 245 11.20 2.02 2.63
CA LEU A 245 12.27 2.66 1.87
C LEU A 245 12.37 4.17 2.17
N ARG A 246 11.23 4.84 2.32
CA ARG A 246 11.17 6.26 2.69
C ARG A 246 11.64 6.50 4.13
N GLU A 247 11.16 5.72 5.09
CA GLU A 247 11.42 5.94 6.52
C GLU A 247 12.78 5.41 6.97
N GLU A 248 13.18 4.22 6.51
CA GLU A 248 14.42 3.56 6.95
C GLU A 248 15.65 4.04 6.19
N LEU A 249 15.50 4.33 4.89
CA LEU A 249 16.61 4.76 4.01
C LEU A 249 16.55 6.25 3.65
N ASN A 250 15.49 6.96 4.07
CA ASN A 250 15.24 8.38 3.78
C ASN A 250 15.23 8.70 2.27
N LEU A 251 14.75 7.78 1.44
CA LEU A 251 14.71 7.96 -0.02
C LEU A 251 13.48 8.78 -0.40
N PRO A 252 13.62 9.86 -1.19
CA PRO A 252 12.48 10.53 -1.80
C PRO A 252 11.77 9.59 -2.78
N VAL A 253 10.43 9.67 -2.80
CA VAL A 253 9.57 8.78 -3.60
C VAL A 253 8.82 9.62 -4.64
N TYR A 254 8.95 9.26 -5.91
CA TYR A 254 8.27 9.88 -7.04
C TYR A 254 7.31 8.87 -7.68
N VAL A 255 6.05 9.28 -7.88
CA VAL A 255 4.97 8.41 -8.36
C VAL A 255 4.57 8.83 -9.78
N PHE A 256 4.66 7.89 -10.71
CA PHE A 256 4.32 8.05 -12.12
C PHE A 256 3.09 7.21 -12.45
N THR A 257 2.02 7.85 -12.86
CA THR A 257 0.74 7.24 -13.22
C THR A 257 0.25 7.74 -14.55
N ASP A 258 -0.74 7.09 -15.13
CA ASP A 258 -1.38 7.55 -16.35
C ASP A 258 -1.99 8.95 -16.19
N ALA A 259 -2.04 9.71 -17.30
CA ALA A 259 -2.72 10.98 -17.35
C ALA A 259 -4.23 10.77 -17.53
N ASP A 260 -4.88 10.25 -16.49
CA ASP A 260 -6.33 10.09 -16.44
C ASP A 260 -6.86 10.22 -14.99
N PRO A 261 -8.18 10.29 -14.76
CA PRO A 261 -8.76 10.40 -13.43
C PRO A 261 -8.42 9.23 -12.50
N TYR A 262 -8.19 8.01 -13.04
CA TYR A 262 -7.78 6.85 -12.25
C TYR A 262 -6.31 6.93 -11.84
N GLY A 263 -5.41 7.37 -12.73
CA GLY A 263 -3.99 7.61 -12.42
C GLY A 263 -3.81 8.64 -11.31
N VAL A 264 -4.60 9.74 -11.34
CA VAL A 264 -4.66 10.70 -10.22
C VAL A 264 -5.07 10.00 -8.91
N HIS A 265 -6.11 9.17 -8.96
CA HIS A 265 -6.58 8.43 -7.79
C HIS A 265 -5.53 7.42 -7.27
N ILE A 266 -4.89 6.68 -8.17
CA ILE A 266 -3.84 5.69 -7.84
C ILE A 266 -2.68 6.36 -7.11
N ALA A 267 -2.16 7.47 -7.64
CA ALA A 267 -1.11 8.25 -6.99
C ALA A 267 -1.56 8.75 -5.60
N SER A 268 -2.77 9.29 -5.51
CA SER A 268 -3.32 9.79 -4.24
C SER A 268 -3.50 8.69 -3.19
N VAL A 269 -3.93 7.48 -3.58
CA VAL A 269 -4.07 6.36 -2.62
C VAL A 269 -2.72 5.94 -2.04
N LEU A 270 -1.65 6.01 -2.80
CA LEU A 270 -0.30 5.74 -2.29
C LEU A 270 0.14 6.86 -1.33
N ILE A 271 -0.13 8.11 -1.67
CA ILE A 271 0.34 9.30 -0.92
C ILE A 271 -0.55 9.55 0.31
N HIS A 272 -1.86 9.65 0.12
CA HIS A 272 -2.83 10.08 1.14
C HIS A 272 -3.69 8.94 1.71
N GLY A 273 -3.58 7.72 1.14
CA GLY A 273 -4.44 6.60 1.51
C GLY A 273 -5.85 6.70 0.91
N SER A 274 -6.70 5.78 1.34
CA SER A 274 -8.11 5.71 0.91
C SER A 274 -9.05 5.61 2.10
N ALA A 275 -10.31 5.97 1.90
CA ALA A 275 -11.35 5.80 2.91
C ALA A 275 -11.47 4.34 3.40
N LEU A 276 -11.28 3.35 2.51
CA LEU A 276 -11.28 1.93 2.86
C LEU A 276 -10.13 1.53 3.79
N SER A 277 -9.02 2.27 3.79
CA SER A 277 -7.86 2.02 4.67
C SER A 277 -7.73 3.04 5.80
N ALA A 278 -8.77 3.80 6.12
CA ALA A 278 -8.78 4.84 7.15
C ALA A 278 -8.44 4.32 8.56
N HIS A 279 -8.63 3.02 8.81
CA HIS A 279 -8.26 2.35 10.07
C HIS A 279 -6.76 2.04 10.20
N ILE A 280 -5.96 2.25 9.12
CA ILE A 280 -4.54 1.91 9.09
C ILE A 280 -3.74 3.18 8.81
N LYS A 281 -2.87 3.54 9.75
CA LYS A 281 -2.07 4.78 9.66
C LYS A 281 -0.69 4.58 9.01
N GLN A 282 -0.27 3.35 8.71
CA GLN A 282 1.15 3.02 8.43
C GLN A 282 1.43 2.46 7.04
N ILE A 283 0.56 2.66 6.06
CA ILE A 283 0.74 2.18 4.68
C ILE A 283 0.81 3.29 3.64
N ASN A 284 0.59 4.54 4.03
CA ASN A 284 0.67 5.69 3.12
C ASN A 284 2.06 6.30 3.17
N VAL A 285 2.42 7.03 2.13
CA VAL A 285 3.69 7.74 2.02
C VAL A 285 3.40 9.23 1.78
N PRO A 286 3.00 10.01 2.83
CA PRO A 286 2.53 11.39 2.68
C PRO A 286 3.55 12.35 2.05
N ASP A 287 4.85 12.01 2.14
CA ASP A 287 5.95 12.78 1.57
C ASP A 287 6.31 12.34 0.15
N ALA A 288 5.62 11.35 -0.42
CA ALA A 288 5.83 10.99 -1.82
C ALA A 288 5.26 12.08 -2.73
N ILE A 289 5.90 12.25 -3.87
CA ILE A 289 5.59 13.30 -4.84
C ILE A 289 4.93 12.66 -6.06
N TRP A 290 3.70 13.08 -6.37
CA TRP A 290 3.13 12.74 -7.66
C TRP A 290 3.90 13.48 -8.75
N ALA A 291 4.60 12.71 -9.59
CA ALA A 291 5.48 13.24 -10.65
C ALA A 291 4.82 13.23 -12.04
N GLY A 292 3.57 12.85 -12.14
CA GLY A 292 2.79 12.84 -13.39
C GLY A 292 2.51 11.37 -13.86
N VAL A 293 2.02 11.18 -15.11
CA VAL A 293 1.83 12.20 -16.15
C VAL A 293 0.66 13.10 -15.76
N TYR A 294 0.85 14.39 -15.89
CA TYR A 294 -0.18 15.36 -15.57
C TYR A 294 -1.14 15.59 -16.75
N ALA A 295 -2.33 16.08 -16.47
CA ALA A 295 -3.28 16.50 -17.51
C ALA A 295 -2.66 17.60 -18.42
N THR A 296 -1.89 18.50 -17.83
CA THR A 296 -1.17 19.56 -18.55
C THR A 296 -0.08 19.03 -19.46
N ASP A 297 0.53 17.86 -19.16
CA ASP A 297 1.53 17.22 -20.02
C ASP A 297 0.94 16.75 -21.33
N ILE A 298 -0.32 16.35 -21.34
CA ILE A 298 -1.03 15.95 -22.57
C ILE A 298 -0.90 17.05 -23.63
N THR A 299 -1.13 18.29 -23.24
CA THR A 299 -1.05 19.44 -24.13
C THR A 299 0.41 19.85 -24.38
N LYS A 300 1.25 19.89 -23.32
CA LYS A 300 2.66 20.28 -23.41
C LYS A 300 3.42 19.41 -24.41
N TYR A 301 3.26 18.09 -24.33
CA TYR A 301 3.93 17.12 -25.20
C TYR A 301 3.05 16.65 -26.37
N LYS A 302 1.87 17.25 -26.57
CA LYS A 302 0.92 16.86 -27.66
C LYS A 302 0.74 15.32 -27.72
N LEU A 303 0.52 14.69 -26.57
CA LEU A 303 0.43 13.25 -26.47
C LEU A 303 -0.77 12.70 -27.24
N PRO A 304 -0.70 11.48 -27.80
CA PRO A 304 -1.87 10.74 -28.27
C PRO A 304 -2.88 10.59 -27.15
N THR A 305 -4.15 10.84 -27.45
CA THR A 305 -5.19 10.86 -26.42
C THR A 305 -6.39 10.01 -26.79
N MET A 306 -7.07 9.50 -25.77
CA MET A 306 -8.38 8.87 -25.84
C MET A 306 -9.45 9.78 -25.22
N LYS A 307 -10.71 9.61 -25.62
CA LYS A 307 -11.86 10.26 -24.96
C LYS A 307 -12.09 9.62 -23.60
N PHE A 308 -12.66 10.38 -22.67
CA PHE A 308 -13.13 9.83 -21.41
C PHE A 308 -14.25 8.83 -21.65
N THR A 309 -14.25 7.78 -20.84
CA THR A 309 -15.38 6.87 -20.67
C THR A 309 -16.34 7.41 -19.61
N GLU A 310 -17.54 6.86 -19.47
CA GLU A 310 -18.46 7.20 -18.39
C GLU A 310 -17.84 6.99 -17.01
N MET A 311 -16.98 5.98 -16.86
CA MET A 311 -16.26 5.71 -15.62
C MET A 311 -15.22 6.79 -15.32
N ASP A 312 -14.52 7.31 -16.32
CA ASP A 312 -13.58 8.42 -16.15
C ASP A 312 -14.31 9.69 -15.71
N GLU A 313 -15.47 10.00 -16.30
CA GLU A 313 -16.33 11.12 -15.94
C GLU A 313 -16.82 11.01 -14.49
N LYS A 314 -17.28 9.84 -14.08
CA LYS A 314 -17.70 9.56 -12.71
C LYS A 314 -16.53 9.75 -11.74
N ARG A 315 -15.38 9.17 -12.04
CA ARG A 315 -14.18 9.33 -11.20
C ARG A 315 -13.77 10.78 -11.09
N LEU A 316 -13.75 11.53 -12.20
CA LEU A 316 -13.43 12.96 -12.19
C LEU A 316 -14.37 13.75 -11.28
N SER A 317 -15.67 13.46 -11.33
CA SER A 317 -16.66 14.13 -10.46
C SER A 317 -16.38 13.88 -8.97
N GLU A 318 -15.92 12.68 -8.62
CA GLU A 318 -15.50 12.33 -7.24
C GLU A 318 -14.22 13.10 -6.84
N LEU A 319 -13.23 13.21 -7.74
CA LEU A 319 -11.99 13.93 -7.46
C LEU A 319 -12.21 15.43 -7.24
N LEU A 320 -13.16 16.04 -7.95
CA LEU A 320 -13.44 17.47 -7.85
C LEU A 320 -13.95 17.90 -6.47
N VAL A 321 -14.60 17.00 -5.73
CA VAL A 321 -15.18 17.28 -4.40
C VAL A 321 -14.37 16.70 -3.24
N ASP A 322 -13.44 15.83 -3.50
CA ASP A 322 -12.65 15.15 -2.47
C ASP A 322 -11.58 16.10 -1.90
N PRO A 323 -11.46 16.25 -0.57
CA PRO A 323 -10.51 17.17 0.07
C PRO A 323 -9.04 16.91 -0.28
N ARG A 324 -8.66 15.67 -0.61
CA ARG A 324 -7.28 15.33 -0.99
C ARG A 324 -6.76 16.07 -2.22
N TYR A 325 -7.65 16.52 -3.08
CA TYR A 325 -7.31 17.14 -4.37
C TYR A 325 -7.55 18.64 -4.40
N GLN A 326 -7.72 19.30 -3.26
CA GLN A 326 -8.02 20.73 -3.20
C GLN A 326 -6.77 21.63 -3.22
N ASN A 327 -5.57 21.06 -3.10
CA ASN A 327 -4.30 21.75 -3.13
C ASN A 327 -3.53 21.45 -4.43
N ASP A 328 -2.66 22.36 -4.87
CA ASP A 328 -1.80 22.12 -6.03
C ASP A 328 -0.68 21.09 -5.70
N PRO A 329 -0.28 20.28 -6.69
CA PRO A 329 -0.68 20.29 -8.10
C PRO A 329 -2.02 19.60 -8.41
N TRP A 330 -2.60 18.87 -7.45
CA TRP A 330 -3.79 18.05 -7.65
C TRP A 330 -4.97 18.84 -8.21
N ARG A 331 -5.32 19.95 -7.55
CA ARG A 331 -6.45 20.79 -7.94
C ARG A 331 -6.31 21.33 -9.36
N ARG A 332 -5.11 21.79 -9.72
CA ARG A 332 -4.81 22.29 -11.06
C ARG A 332 -5.04 21.22 -12.12
N GLU A 333 -4.48 20.02 -11.90
CA GLU A 333 -4.53 18.93 -12.87
C GLU A 333 -5.95 18.34 -13.00
N VAL A 334 -6.68 18.16 -11.88
CA VAL A 334 -8.08 17.71 -11.91
C VAL A 334 -8.97 18.70 -12.67
N LYS A 335 -8.81 20.01 -12.43
CA LYS A 335 -9.54 21.05 -13.20
C LYS A 335 -9.14 21.09 -14.67
N TYR A 336 -7.90 20.73 -14.99
CA TYR A 336 -7.47 20.67 -16.38
C TYR A 336 -8.11 19.47 -17.09
N PHE A 337 -8.24 18.31 -16.46
CA PHE A 337 -9.01 17.18 -16.98
C PHE A 337 -10.49 17.52 -17.24
N GLU A 338 -11.11 18.30 -16.35
CA GLU A 338 -12.50 18.76 -16.51
C GLU A 338 -12.69 19.54 -17.82
N LYS A 339 -11.70 20.36 -18.19
CA LYS A 339 -11.73 21.15 -19.43
C LYS A 339 -11.36 20.30 -20.66
N LEU A 340 -10.35 19.45 -20.52
CA LEU A 340 -9.77 18.71 -21.64
C LEU A 340 -10.65 17.53 -22.08
N LYS A 341 -11.27 16.82 -21.12
CA LYS A 341 -12.10 15.60 -21.33
C LYS A 341 -11.41 14.52 -22.17
N ARG A 342 -10.10 14.44 -22.03
CA ARG A 342 -9.25 13.47 -22.73
C ARG A 342 -8.19 12.93 -21.77
N LYS A 343 -7.75 11.70 -22.05
CA LYS A 343 -6.72 10.99 -21.28
C LYS A 343 -5.59 10.48 -22.14
N ALA A 344 -4.44 10.23 -21.53
CA ALA A 344 -3.29 9.60 -22.17
C ALA A 344 -2.63 8.63 -21.19
N GLU A 345 -2.12 7.52 -21.71
CA GLU A 345 -1.33 6.57 -20.92
C GLU A 345 0.13 7.01 -20.84
N LEU A 346 0.88 6.46 -19.87
CA LEU A 346 2.33 6.65 -19.74
C LEU A 346 3.07 6.28 -21.02
N GLU A 347 2.62 5.22 -21.71
CA GLU A 347 3.16 4.74 -22.97
C GLU A 347 3.00 5.74 -24.14
N ALA A 348 2.14 6.73 -24.01
CA ALA A 348 1.92 7.75 -25.05
C ALA A 348 3.17 8.54 -25.43
N PHE A 349 4.17 8.58 -24.52
CA PHE A 349 5.48 9.18 -24.82
C PHE A 349 6.26 8.42 -25.89
N SER A 350 5.97 7.15 -26.16
CA SER A 350 6.61 6.36 -27.21
C SER A 350 6.38 6.93 -28.62
N LYS A 351 5.43 7.86 -28.78
CA LYS A 351 5.29 8.69 -29.98
C LYS A 351 6.60 9.38 -30.40
N TYR A 352 7.45 9.72 -29.44
CA TYR A 352 8.72 10.40 -29.66
C TYR A 352 9.92 9.45 -29.67
N GLY A 353 9.69 8.16 -29.61
CA GLY A 353 10.69 7.12 -29.44
C GLY A 353 10.60 6.46 -28.07
N LEU A 354 10.96 5.17 -28.00
CA LEU A 354 10.83 4.39 -26.79
C LEU A 354 11.66 4.91 -25.61
N GLU A 355 12.78 5.57 -25.90
CA GLU A 355 13.71 6.11 -24.92
C GLU A 355 13.30 7.49 -24.36
N PHE A 356 12.39 8.20 -25.04
CA PHE A 356 12.02 9.59 -24.73
C PHE A 356 11.60 9.78 -23.26
N ILE A 357 10.84 8.83 -22.72
CA ILE A 357 10.36 8.92 -21.33
C ILE A 357 11.53 8.96 -20.31
N VAL A 358 12.64 8.26 -20.61
CA VAL A 358 13.82 8.20 -19.72
C VAL A 358 14.85 9.27 -20.04
N LYS A 359 15.03 9.62 -21.35
CA LYS A 359 16.06 10.57 -21.78
C LYS A 359 15.63 12.04 -21.67
N ASP A 360 14.35 12.33 -21.90
CA ASP A 360 13.84 13.69 -22.02
C ASP A 360 12.82 14.04 -20.93
N PHE A 361 11.71 13.28 -20.85
CA PHE A 361 10.63 13.58 -19.91
C PHE A 361 11.08 13.50 -18.45
N LEU A 362 11.74 12.43 -18.06
CA LEU A 362 12.10 12.19 -16.66
C LEU A 362 13.10 13.23 -16.11
N PRO A 363 14.21 13.60 -16.81
CA PRO A 363 15.09 14.67 -16.36
C PRO A 363 14.39 16.02 -16.24
N GLU A 364 13.57 16.38 -17.23
CA GLU A 364 12.81 17.64 -17.22
C GLU A 364 11.84 17.68 -16.02
N ARG A 365 11.11 16.59 -15.80
CA ARG A 365 10.16 16.46 -14.69
C ARG A 365 10.84 16.56 -13.34
N LEU A 366 11.95 15.85 -13.13
CA LEU A 366 12.69 15.92 -11.87
C LEU A 366 13.25 17.33 -11.61
N ALA A 367 13.75 18.01 -12.64
CA ALA A 367 14.21 19.39 -12.53
C ALA A 367 13.07 20.37 -12.19
N GLU A 368 11.86 20.17 -12.72
CA GLU A 368 10.67 20.96 -12.37
C GLU A 368 10.26 20.75 -10.90
N LEU A 369 10.34 19.51 -10.40
CA LEU A 369 9.95 19.19 -9.03
C LEU A 369 10.96 19.68 -7.98
N GLN A 370 12.24 19.76 -8.33
CA GLN A 370 13.28 20.31 -7.45
C GLN A 370 13.21 21.85 -7.29
N LYS A 371 12.52 22.53 -8.20
CA LYS A 371 12.33 24.00 -8.14
C LYS A 371 11.14 24.43 -7.27
N ARG A 372 10.34 23.49 -6.82
CA ARG A 372 9.17 23.71 -5.95
C ARG A 372 9.53 23.51 -4.49
#